data_45424cc12d73e724e97f80f7aee420d6
#
_entry.id   45424cc12d73e724e97f80f7aee420d6
#
_cell.length_a   1.000
_cell.length_b   1.000
_cell.length_c   1.000
_cell.angle_alpha   90.00
_cell.angle_beta   90.00
_cell.angle_gamma   90.00
#
_symmetry.space_group_name_H-M   'P 1'
#
loop_
_entity.id
_entity.type
_entity.pdbx_description
1 polymer ?
#
loop_
_entity_poly.entity_id
_entity_poly.type
_entity_poly.pdbx_seq_one_letter_code
_entity_poly.pdbx_strand_id
1 'polypeptide(L)'
;AKSSVKKYQAMQNAACADNRARGMFQFYGANRSGRWAGRIIQLQNLYRNSLPDLELARDLVKSGEFETIELLFGSVPEVLSELIRTAFVPKQGCKFIVSDYSAVEARVLSHLAKETWRTQVFADGKDIYCASASQMFHVPVEKHGVNGHLRQKGKIAELALGYGGSVGALKAMGALDMGLAEEELQPLVDAWRRSNPNIVKFWWDVDRCVKTTIKERILSLIHISEPTRLLSIS
;
A
#
# COMPACT_ATOMS: atom_id res chain seq x y z
N ALA A 1 -7.85 20.01 9.18
CA ALA A 1 -7.36 20.75 10.36
C ALA A 1 -7.65 20.02 11.69
N LYS A 2 -8.91 19.66 12.01
CA LYS A 2 -9.24 18.99 13.30
C LYS A 2 -8.51 17.65 13.51
N SER A 3 -8.16 16.92 12.47
CA SER A 3 -7.48 15.61 12.56
C SER A 3 -6.00 15.76 12.93
N SER A 4 -5.30 16.76 12.40
CA SER A 4 -3.87 16.98 12.67
C SER A 4 -3.62 17.46 14.09
N VAL A 5 -4.41 18.41 14.58
CA VAL A 5 -4.31 18.90 15.97
C VAL A 5 -4.46 17.75 16.97
N LYS A 6 -5.42 16.85 16.74
CA LYS A 6 -5.61 15.66 17.59
C LYS A 6 -4.37 14.73 17.60
N LYS A 7 -3.64 14.65 16.49
CA LYS A 7 -2.43 13.82 16.43
C LYS A 7 -1.28 14.43 17.22
N TYR A 8 -1.08 15.75 17.15
CA TYR A 8 -0.10 16.45 17.99
C TYR A 8 -0.44 16.31 19.48
N GLN A 9 -1.71 16.47 19.84
CA GLN A 9 -2.17 16.24 21.21
C GLN A 9 -1.93 14.79 21.67
N ALA A 10 -2.19 13.82 20.80
CA ALA A 10 -1.91 12.41 21.09
C ALA A 10 -0.41 12.15 21.28
N MET A 11 0.47 12.82 20.51
CA MET A 11 1.92 12.75 20.69
C MET A 11 2.35 13.32 22.04
N GLN A 12 1.84 14.49 22.39
CA GLN A 12 2.15 15.13 23.67
C GLN A 12 1.70 14.26 24.85
N ASN A 13 0.50 13.69 24.77
CA ASN A 13 -0.04 12.82 25.82
C ASN A 13 0.70 11.45 25.89
N ALA A 14 1.28 11.01 24.79
CA ALA A 14 2.04 9.73 24.73
C ALA A 14 3.51 9.87 25.15
N ALA A 15 4.02 11.10 25.26
CA ALA A 15 5.40 11.35 25.66
C ALA A 15 5.59 10.96 27.12
N CYS A 16 6.52 10.05 27.37
CA CYS A 16 6.97 9.69 28.71
C CYS A 16 7.95 10.73 29.26
N ALA A 17 8.32 10.64 30.53
CA ALA A 17 9.25 11.57 31.18
C ALA A 17 10.61 11.73 30.48
N ASP A 18 11.00 10.75 29.68
CA ASP A 18 12.21 10.77 28.85
C ASP A 18 11.96 11.21 27.40
N ASN A 19 10.84 11.85 27.11
CA ASN A 19 10.37 12.30 25.79
C ASN A 19 10.23 11.16 24.75
N ARG A 20 10.06 9.91 25.19
CA ARG A 20 9.83 8.78 24.31
C ARG A 20 8.37 8.37 24.29
N ALA A 21 7.85 8.03 23.11
CA ALA A 21 6.56 7.39 22.97
C ALA A 21 6.73 5.87 23.00
N ARG A 22 5.98 5.19 23.87
CA ARG A 22 5.98 3.73 24.03
C ARG A 22 4.60 3.14 23.81
N GLY A 23 4.53 1.81 23.56
CA GLY A 23 3.24 1.14 23.34
C GLY A 23 2.52 1.52 22.05
N MET A 24 3.27 2.01 21.04
CA MET A 24 2.70 2.51 19.78
C MET A 24 2.21 1.40 18.85
N PHE A 25 2.57 0.13 19.11
CA PHE A 25 2.27 -0.99 18.24
C PHE A 25 1.72 -2.16 19.03
N GLN A 26 0.77 -2.88 18.44
CA GLN A 26 0.23 -4.12 18.95
C GLN A 26 0.47 -5.24 17.94
N PHE A 27 1.13 -6.30 18.39
CA PHE A 27 1.25 -7.53 17.63
C PHE A 27 -0.13 -8.15 17.41
N TYR A 28 -0.39 -8.63 16.20
CA TYR A 28 -1.69 -9.21 15.79
C TYR A 28 -2.91 -8.32 16.10
N GLY A 29 -2.72 -7.01 16.14
CA GLY A 29 -3.76 -6.04 16.54
C GLY A 29 -4.86 -5.84 15.49
N ALA A 30 -4.64 -6.23 14.25
CA ALA A 30 -5.62 -6.24 13.18
C ALA A 30 -6.20 -7.65 13.02
N ASN A 31 -7.23 -7.99 13.77
CA ASN A 31 -7.77 -9.35 13.92
C ASN A 31 -8.08 -10.06 12.59
N ARG A 32 -8.55 -9.32 11.56
CA ARG A 32 -8.90 -9.92 10.26
C ARG A 32 -7.69 -10.32 9.41
N SER A 33 -6.55 -9.70 9.59
CA SER A 33 -5.37 -9.89 8.73
C SER A 33 -4.13 -10.38 9.50
N GLY A 34 -4.17 -10.41 10.83
CA GLY A 34 -3.02 -10.72 11.66
C GLY A 34 -1.89 -9.70 11.60
N ARG A 35 -2.12 -8.54 10.99
CA ARG A 35 -1.11 -7.47 10.87
C ARG A 35 -0.92 -6.76 12.20
N TRP A 36 0.24 -6.14 12.37
CA TRP A 36 0.49 -5.18 13.43
C TRP A 36 -0.52 -4.03 13.35
N ALA A 37 -1.07 -3.61 14.47
CA ALA A 37 -1.91 -2.41 14.55
C ALA A 37 -1.15 -1.29 15.26
N GLY A 38 -1.29 -0.07 14.75
CA GLY A 38 -0.84 1.14 15.46
C GLY A 38 -1.79 1.47 16.60
N ARG A 39 -1.21 1.93 17.70
CA ARG A 39 -1.93 2.40 18.88
C ARG A 39 -1.62 3.87 19.14
N ILE A 40 -2.44 4.53 19.92
CA ILE A 40 -2.30 5.91 20.38
C ILE A 40 -2.12 6.89 19.22
N ILE A 41 -0.90 7.09 18.73
CA ILE A 41 -0.59 8.02 17.64
C ILE A 41 -0.96 7.43 16.28
N GLN A 42 -0.91 6.10 16.12
CA GLN A 42 -1.13 5.39 14.86
C GLN A 42 -0.20 5.87 13.73
N LEU A 43 1.09 5.61 13.91
CA LEU A 43 2.18 6.09 13.03
C LEU A 43 1.96 5.80 11.54
N GLN A 44 1.35 4.66 11.20
CA GLN A 44 1.06 4.26 9.82
C GLN A 44 0.03 5.19 9.13
N ASN A 45 -0.81 5.89 9.92
CA ASN A 45 -1.88 6.77 9.43
C ASN A 45 -1.49 8.25 9.44
N LEU A 46 -0.24 8.57 9.74
CA LEU A 46 0.23 9.94 9.68
C LEU A 46 0.39 10.39 8.23
N TYR A 47 0.13 11.66 8.00
CA TYR A 47 0.22 12.27 6.68
C TYR A 47 1.63 12.10 6.09
N ARG A 48 1.71 11.92 4.78
CA ARG A 48 3.00 11.89 4.09
C ARG A 48 3.39 13.32 3.75
N ASN A 49 4.67 13.61 3.88
CA ASN A 49 5.23 14.88 3.49
C ASN A 49 5.37 14.99 1.96
N SER A 50 4.89 16.10 1.41
CA SER A 50 5.03 16.50 0.00
C SER A 50 5.51 17.95 -0.14
N LEU A 51 5.83 18.62 0.97
CA LEU A 51 6.31 20.00 0.95
C LEU A 51 7.62 20.11 0.18
N PRO A 52 7.77 21.11 -0.69
CA PRO A 52 8.98 21.32 -1.48
C PRO A 52 10.19 21.71 -0.60
N ASP A 53 9.98 22.44 0.49
CA ASP A 53 10.99 22.82 1.47
C ASP A 53 10.48 22.56 2.90
N LEU A 54 10.94 21.44 3.45
CA LEU A 54 10.53 20.96 4.76
C LEU A 54 11.19 21.74 5.90
N GLU A 55 12.43 22.20 5.70
CA GLU A 55 13.18 22.93 6.73
C GLU A 55 12.61 24.32 6.91
N LEU A 56 12.42 25.04 5.81
CA LEU A 56 11.77 26.37 5.82
C LEU A 56 10.38 26.30 6.47
N ALA A 57 9.54 25.34 6.07
CA ALA A 57 8.20 25.18 6.62
C ALA A 57 8.24 24.95 8.13
N ARG A 58 9.20 24.14 8.63
CA ARG A 58 9.38 23.88 10.05
C ARG A 58 9.83 25.11 10.83
N ASP A 59 10.74 25.89 10.26
CA ASP A 59 11.27 27.07 10.94
C ASP A 59 10.23 28.19 10.99
N LEU A 60 9.43 28.38 9.94
CA LEU A 60 8.29 29.29 9.94
C LEU A 60 7.22 28.92 10.98
N VAL A 61 6.95 27.62 11.15
CA VAL A 61 6.04 27.13 12.19
C VAL A 61 6.61 27.42 13.60
N LYS A 62 7.92 27.22 13.81
CA LYS A 62 8.57 27.51 15.10
C LYS A 62 8.60 28.98 15.43
N SER A 63 8.81 29.87 14.44
CA SER A 63 8.80 31.31 14.63
C SER A 63 7.38 31.89 14.74
N GLY A 64 6.36 31.10 14.35
CA GLY A 64 4.96 31.56 14.40
C GLY A 64 4.56 32.47 13.22
N GLU A 65 5.30 32.44 12.13
CA GLU A 65 5.07 33.25 10.92
C GLU A 65 3.99 32.62 10.04
N PHE A 66 2.76 32.54 10.53
CA PHE A 66 1.66 31.84 9.85
C PHE A 66 1.23 32.55 8.55
N GLU A 67 1.31 33.87 8.46
CA GLU A 67 1.01 34.62 7.25
C GLU A 67 2.00 34.25 6.11
N THR A 68 3.29 34.13 6.44
CA THR A 68 4.32 33.68 5.50
C THR A 68 4.07 32.24 5.05
N ILE A 69 3.59 31.35 5.95
CA ILE A 69 3.21 29.99 5.59
C ILE A 69 2.06 29.97 4.60
N GLU A 70 1.02 30.78 4.81
CA GLU A 70 -0.13 30.85 3.90
C GLU A 70 0.30 31.38 2.52
N LEU A 71 1.20 32.36 2.49
CA LEU A 71 1.72 32.91 1.23
C LEU A 71 2.55 31.90 0.43
N LEU A 72 3.43 31.13 1.09
CA LEU A 72 4.37 30.25 0.43
C LEU A 72 3.81 28.85 0.15
N PHE A 73 2.97 28.34 1.03
CA PHE A 73 2.48 26.96 1.02
C PHE A 73 0.95 26.83 0.93
N GLY A 74 0.22 27.93 0.96
CA GLY A 74 -1.21 28.00 0.75
C GLY A 74 -2.07 27.72 2.00
N SER A 75 -1.69 26.81 2.90
CA SER A 75 -2.54 26.43 4.02
C SER A 75 -1.75 26.01 5.25
N VAL A 76 -1.86 26.77 6.35
CA VAL A 76 -1.23 26.41 7.64
C VAL A 76 -1.66 25.02 8.13
N PRO A 77 -2.97 24.65 8.13
CA PRO A 77 -3.38 23.32 8.57
C PRO A 77 -2.79 22.16 7.75
N GLU A 78 -2.56 22.35 6.44
CA GLU A 78 -1.95 21.36 5.58
C GLU A 78 -0.48 21.22 5.88
N VAL A 79 0.24 22.33 6.01
CA VAL A 79 1.66 22.34 6.40
C VAL A 79 1.85 21.64 7.75
N LEU A 80 1.03 21.96 8.75
CA LEU A 80 1.09 21.27 10.05
C LEU A 80 0.83 19.74 9.91
N SER A 81 -0.08 19.35 9.02
CA SER A 81 -0.34 17.92 8.79
C SER A 81 0.86 17.23 8.15
N GLU A 82 1.54 17.86 7.22
CA GLU A 82 2.71 17.31 6.54
C GLU A 82 3.97 17.30 7.41
N LEU A 83 4.11 18.25 8.31
CA LEU A 83 5.22 18.31 9.27
C LEU A 83 5.14 17.27 10.39
N ILE A 84 3.99 16.60 10.57
CA ILE A 84 3.74 15.75 11.75
C ILE A 84 4.77 14.62 11.92
N ARG A 85 5.29 14.06 10.84
CA ARG A 85 6.31 12.99 10.89
C ARG A 85 7.67 13.49 11.35
N THR A 86 7.94 14.79 11.20
CA THR A 86 9.23 15.39 11.62
C THR A 86 9.39 15.51 13.13
N ALA A 87 8.28 15.31 13.87
CA ALA A 87 8.30 15.25 15.33
C ALA A 87 9.01 13.98 15.86
N PHE A 88 9.15 12.94 15.03
CA PHE A 88 9.85 11.73 15.42
C PHE A 88 11.34 11.84 15.11
N VAL A 89 12.14 11.87 16.13
CA VAL A 89 13.60 11.95 16.02
C VAL A 89 14.25 10.74 16.70
N PRO A 90 15.37 10.22 16.19
CA PRO A 90 16.10 9.17 16.87
C PRO A 90 16.74 9.70 18.16
N LYS A 91 17.04 8.81 19.10
CA LYS A 91 17.86 9.16 20.25
C LYS A 91 19.22 9.69 19.77
N GLN A 92 19.82 10.61 20.55
CA GLN A 92 21.16 11.11 20.27
C GLN A 92 22.17 9.95 20.11
N GLY A 93 22.97 10.01 19.06
CA GLY A 93 23.90 8.94 18.69
C GLY A 93 23.27 7.74 17.97
N CYS A 94 21.96 7.77 17.71
CA CYS A 94 21.21 6.75 16.97
C CYS A 94 20.67 7.29 15.66
N LYS A 95 20.26 6.39 14.77
CA LYS A 95 19.55 6.73 13.52
C LYS A 95 18.36 5.78 13.31
N PHE A 96 17.35 6.23 12.59
CA PHE A 96 16.32 5.34 12.08
C PHE A 96 16.87 4.55 10.89
N ILE A 97 16.62 3.26 10.89
CA ILE A 97 16.78 2.40 9.71
C ILE A 97 15.38 2.09 9.22
N VAL A 98 15.03 2.62 8.05
CA VAL A 98 13.70 2.45 7.46
C VAL A 98 13.83 1.57 6.24
N SER A 99 13.12 0.44 6.25
CA SER A 99 13.10 -0.51 5.15
C SER A 99 11.69 -1.05 4.95
N ASP A 100 11.32 -1.28 3.71
CA ASP A 100 10.03 -1.84 3.33
C ASP A 100 10.22 -2.86 2.20
N TYR A 101 9.38 -3.90 2.18
CA TYR A 101 9.39 -4.88 1.10
C TYR A 101 8.66 -4.32 -0.12
N SER A 102 9.38 -4.21 -1.23
CA SER A 102 8.77 -3.77 -2.49
C SER A 102 7.78 -4.80 -3.01
N ALA A 103 6.50 -4.41 -3.12
CA ALA A 103 5.43 -5.20 -3.72
C ALA A 103 5.32 -6.63 -3.14
N VAL A 104 5.48 -6.81 -1.82
CA VAL A 104 5.51 -8.14 -1.17
C VAL A 104 4.27 -8.98 -1.50
N GLU A 105 3.10 -8.38 -1.50
CA GLU A 105 1.83 -9.08 -1.77
C GLU A 105 1.78 -9.59 -3.22
N ALA A 106 2.21 -8.78 -4.19
CA ALA A 106 2.28 -9.17 -5.59
C ALA A 106 3.32 -10.31 -5.81
N ARG A 107 4.43 -10.29 -5.07
CA ARG A 107 5.45 -11.36 -5.11
C ARG A 107 4.88 -12.68 -4.59
N VAL A 108 4.25 -12.65 -3.42
CA VAL A 108 3.67 -13.84 -2.79
C VAL A 108 2.55 -14.40 -3.66
N LEU A 109 1.64 -13.56 -4.16
CA LEU A 109 0.56 -13.97 -5.05
C LEU A 109 1.11 -14.63 -6.32
N SER A 110 2.11 -14.03 -6.96
CA SER A 110 2.72 -14.56 -8.18
C SER A 110 3.37 -15.93 -7.96
N HIS A 111 4.02 -16.10 -6.80
CA HIS A 111 4.62 -17.37 -6.41
C HIS A 111 3.56 -18.45 -6.16
N LEU A 112 2.54 -18.14 -5.35
CA LEU A 112 1.47 -19.09 -5.02
C LEU A 112 0.65 -19.51 -6.24
N ALA A 113 0.35 -18.56 -7.13
CA ALA A 113 -0.38 -18.82 -8.37
C ALA A 113 0.49 -19.43 -9.48
N LYS A 114 1.80 -19.52 -9.28
CA LYS A 114 2.78 -19.95 -10.30
C LYS A 114 2.71 -19.10 -11.59
N GLU A 115 2.51 -17.79 -11.44
CA GLU A 115 2.52 -16.85 -12.55
C GLU A 115 3.97 -16.52 -12.93
N THR A 116 4.53 -17.30 -13.85
CA THR A 116 5.97 -17.35 -14.12
C THR A 116 6.55 -16.06 -14.67
N TRP A 117 5.84 -15.33 -15.55
CA TRP A 117 6.33 -14.07 -16.08
C TRP A 117 6.54 -13.03 -14.98
N ARG A 118 5.67 -13.01 -13.98
CA ARG A 118 5.78 -12.09 -12.83
C ARG A 118 6.94 -12.45 -11.93
N THR A 119 7.11 -13.74 -11.63
CA THR A 119 8.24 -14.20 -10.81
C THR A 119 9.56 -13.90 -11.49
N GLN A 120 9.64 -14.00 -12.83
CA GLN A 120 10.81 -13.59 -13.59
C GLN A 120 11.08 -12.09 -13.52
N VAL A 121 10.03 -11.26 -13.68
CA VAL A 121 10.14 -9.79 -13.51
C VAL A 121 10.74 -9.42 -12.16
N PHE A 122 10.31 -10.10 -11.09
CA PHE A 122 10.85 -9.86 -9.75
C PHE A 122 12.29 -10.39 -9.59
N ALA A 123 12.63 -11.51 -10.20
CA ALA A 123 14.00 -12.06 -10.21
C ALA A 123 14.97 -11.12 -10.92
N ASP A 124 14.52 -10.53 -12.05
CA ASP A 124 15.30 -9.55 -12.81
C ASP A 124 15.39 -8.17 -12.12
N GLY A 125 14.77 -7.97 -10.96
CA GLY A 125 14.73 -6.68 -10.26
C GLY A 125 13.96 -5.57 -10.99
N LYS A 126 13.09 -5.92 -11.94
CA LYS A 126 12.30 -4.98 -12.73
C LYS A 126 11.08 -4.46 -11.98
N ASP A 127 10.55 -3.31 -12.43
CA ASP A 127 9.33 -2.69 -11.88
C ASP A 127 8.09 -3.45 -12.36
N ILE A 128 7.39 -4.10 -11.41
CA ILE A 128 6.18 -4.87 -11.71
C ILE A 128 5.06 -4.01 -12.31
N TYR A 129 4.97 -2.74 -11.97
CA TYR A 129 3.95 -1.84 -12.50
C TYR A 129 4.19 -1.52 -13.98
N CYS A 130 5.45 -1.33 -14.38
CA CYS A 130 5.82 -1.21 -15.78
C CYS A 130 5.58 -2.51 -16.54
N ALA A 131 5.99 -3.63 -15.98
CA ALA A 131 5.83 -4.94 -16.60
C ALA A 131 4.35 -5.30 -16.77
N SER A 132 3.52 -5.04 -15.76
CA SER A 132 2.07 -5.27 -15.82
C SER A 132 1.41 -4.40 -16.89
N ALA A 133 1.77 -3.11 -16.95
CA ALA A 133 1.28 -2.23 -18.01
C ALA A 133 1.72 -2.72 -19.40
N SER A 134 2.98 -3.17 -19.54
CA SER A 134 3.46 -3.71 -20.81
C SER A 134 2.68 -4.95 -21.24
N GLN A 135 2.34 -5.83 -20.32
CA GLN A 135 1.54 -7.03 -20.61
C GLN A 135 0.08 -6.68 -20.97
N MET A 136 -0.53 -5.72 -20.26
CA MET A 136 -1.92 -5.32 -20.49
C MET A 136 -2.11 -4.59 -21.83
N PHE A 137 -1.16 -3.72 -22.19
CA PHE A 137 -1.28 -2.85 -23.36
C PHE A 137 -0.46 -3.31 -24.57
N HIS A 138 0.32 -4.39 -24.43
CA HIS A 138 1.18 -4.95 -25.47
C HIS A 138 2.19 -3.94 -26.05
N VAL A 139 2.69 -3.03 -25.23
CA VAL A 139 3.69 -2.03 -25.57
C VAL A 139 4.79 -1.98 -24.50
N PRO A 140 6.03 -1.64 -24.85
CA PRO A 140 7.07 -1.45 -23.85
C PRO A 140 6.72 -0.25 -22.95
N VAL A 141 6.89 -0.43 -21.64
CA VAL A 141 6.65 0.63 -20.63
C VAL A 141 7.85 0.76 -19.72
N GLU A 142 8.42 1.95 -19.66
CA GLU A 142 9.58 2.28 -18.83
C GLU A 142 9.22 3.39 -17.83
N LYS A 143 9.76 3.30 -16.62
CA LYS A 143 9.40 4.25 -15.53
C LYS A 143 9.65 5.72 -15.88
N HIS A 144 10.73 6.03 -16.58
CA HIS A 144 11.14 7.38 -16.97
C HIS A 144 11.45 7.44 -18.47
N GLY A 145 10.76 6.64 -19.29
CA GLY A 145 11.02 6.51 -20.71
C GLY A 145 9.74 6.25 -21.50
N VAL A 146 9.84 5.34 -22.46
CA VAL A 146 8.77 5.02 -23.41
C VAL A 146 7.49 4.59 -22.67
N ASN A 147 6.37 5.20 -23.03
CA ASN A 147 5.04 4.93 -22.46
C ASN A 147 4.96 5.02 -20.92
N GLY A 148 5.83 5.79 -20.28
CA GLY A 148 5.92 5.88 -18.82
C GLY A 148 4.61 6.28 -18.13
N HIS A 149 3.71 7.01 -18.81
CA HIS A 149 2.38 7.36 -18.34
C HIS A 149 1.50 6.12 -18.06
N LEU A 150 1.69 5.02 -18.79
CA LEU A 150 0.94 3.77 -18.59
C LEU A 150 1.33 3.05 -17.31
N ARG A 151 2.52 3.33 -16.75
CA ARG A 151 2.95 2.75 -15.47
C ARG A 151 1.94 3.02 -14.35
N GLN A 152 1.30 4.18 -14.35
CA GLN A 152 0.28 4.52 -13.35
C GLN A 152 -0.96 3.62 -13.47
N LYS A 153 -1.41 3.34 -14.71
CA LYS A 153 -2.49 2.38 -14.97
C LYS A 153 -2.10 0.97 -14.49
N GLY A 154 -0.88 0.54 -14.74
CA GLY A 154 -0.33 -0.72 -14.22
C GLY A 154 -0.32 -0.77 -12.69
N LYS A 155 0.09 0.32 -12.03
CA LYS A 155 0.10 0.40 -10.55
C LYS A 155 -1.29 0.27 -9.96
N ILE A 156 -2.28 0.97 -10.51
CA ILE A 156 -3.67 0.92 -10.04
C ILE A 156 -4.22 -0.50 -10.21
N ALA A 157 -4.01 -1.10 -11.39
CA ALA A 157 -4.44 -2.46 -11.67
C ALA A 157 -3.83 -3.47 -10.69
N GLU A 158 -2.52 -3.40 -10.43
CA GLU A 158 -1.85 -4.28 -9.48
C GLU A 158 -2.41 -4.19 -8.05
N LEU A 159 -2.64 -2.98 -7.56
CA LEU A 159 -3.12 -2.75 -6.21
C LEU A 159 -4.60 -3.10 -6.03
N ALA A 160 -5.43 -2.87 -7.07
CA ALA A 160 -6.87 -3.10 -6.99
C ALA A 160 -7.26 -4.54 -7.34
N LEU A 161 -6.60 -5.17 -8.31
CA LEU A 161 -7.05 -6.42 -8.90
C LEU A 161 -6.39 -7.68 -8.31
N GLY A 162 -5.24 -7.55 -7.64
CA GLY A 162 -4.48 -8.67 -7.09
C GLY A 162 -5.29 -9.56 -6.12
N TYR A 163 -6.30 -9.04 -5.48
CA TYR A 163 -7.19 -9.76 -4.57
C TYR A 163 -8.56 -10.14 -5.16
N GLY A 164 -8.64 -10.29 -6.46
CA GLY A 164 -9.90 -10.61 -7.13
C GLY A 164 -10.84 -9.41 -7.31
N GLY A 165 -10.30 -8.20 -7.14
CA GLY A 165 -11.04 -6.95 -7.34
C GLY A 165 -11.57 -6.80 -8.78
N SER A 166 -12.48 -5.86 -8.97
CA SER A 166 -13.07 -5.50 -10.25
C SER A 166 -13.20 -3.97 -10.34
N VAL A 167 -14.06 -3.46 -11.22
CA VAL A 167 -14.30 -2.01 -11.42
C VAL A 167 -14.51 -1.26 -10.11
N GLY A 168 -15.28 -1.84 -9.15
CA GLY A 168 -15.50 -1.23 -7.85
C GLY A 168 -14.20 -1.03 -7.04
N ALA A 169 -13.27 -1.97 -7.13
CA ALA A 169 -11.96 -1.84 -6.48
C ALA A 169 -11.09 -0.76 -7.14
N LEU A 170 -11.12 -0.66 -8.47
CA LEU A 170 -10.44 0.42 -9.20
C LEU A 170 -10.96 1.80 -8.79
N LYS A 171 -12.29 1.98 -8.72
CA LYS A 171 -12.91 3.23 -8.26
C LYS A 171 -12.50 3.55 -6.82
N ALA A 172 -12.57 2.58 -5.92
CA ALA A 172 -12.17 2.76 -4.51
C ALA A 172 -10.68 3.11 -4.34
N MET A 173 -9.83 2.71 -5.28
CA MET A 173 -8.41 3.06 -5.32
C MET A 173 -8.13 4.41 -6.00
N GLY A 174 -9.17 5.17 -6.35
CA GLY A 174 -9.03 6.50 -6.94
C GLY A 174 -8.67 6.49 -8.44
N ALA A 175 -9.06 5.46 -9.18
CA ALA A 175 -8.75 5.36 -10.61
C ALA A 175 -9.30 6.56 -11.41
N LEU A 176 -10.49 7.04 -11.07
CA LEU A 176 -11.12 8.20 -11.69
C LEU A 176 -10.35 9.50 -11.37
N ASP A 177 -9.95 9.67 -10.11
CA ASP A 177 -9.17 10.83 -9.66
C ASP A 177 -7.78 10.89 -10.32
N MET A 178 -7.30 9.75 -10.79
CA MET A 178 -6.03 9.62 -11.52
C MET A 178 -6.19 9.76 -13.05
N GLY A 179 -7.38 10.17 -13.51
CA GLY A 179 -7.65 10.50 -14.91
C GLY A 179 -8.06 9.31 -15.80
N LEU A 180 -8.44 8.18 -15.22
CA LEU A 180 -9.06 7.08 -15.97
C LEU A 180 -10.55 7.39 -16.21
N ALA A 181 -11.04 7.23 -17.44
CA ALA A 181 -12.45 7.33 -17.73
C ALA A 181 -13.19 6.08 -17.22
N GLU A 182 -14.48 6.22 -16.93
CA GLU A 182 -15.28 5.10 -16.39
C GLU A 182 -15.34 3.93 -17.39
N GLU A 183 -15.39 4.22 -18.67
CA GLU A 183 -15.42 3.26 -19.78
C GLU A 183 -14.13 2.47 -19.90
N GLU A 184 -12.99 2.99 -19.41
CA GLU A 184 -11.70 2.31 -19.42
C GLU A 184 -11.57 1.26 -18.32
N LEU A 185 -12.40 1.31 -17.27
CA LEU A 185 -12.20 0.49 -16.08
C LEU A 185 -12.44 -1.00 -16.33
N GLN A 186 -13.53 -1.36 -17.05
CA GLN A 186 -13.79 -2.76 -17.36
C GLN A 186 -12.77 -3.35 -18.34
N PRO A 187 -12.41 -2.68 -19.45
CA PRO A 187 -11.30 -3.10 -20.30
C PRO A 187 -9.98 -3.31 -19.56
N LEU A 188 -9.67 -2.47 -18.57
CA LEU A 188 -8.47 -2.59 -17.73
C LEU A 188 -8.51 -3.85 -16.86
N VAL A 189 -9.66 -4.15 -16.23
CA VAL A 189 -9.87 -5.39 -15.47
C VAL A 189 -9.63 -6.61 -16.35
N ASP A 190 -10.22 -6.61 -17.54
CA ASP A 190 -10.16 -7.74 -18.47
C ASP A 190 -8.74 -7.92 -19.02
N ALA A 191 -8.03 -6.84 -19.35
CA ALA A 191 -6.64 -6.86 -19.78
C ALA A 191 -5.72 -7.44 -18.69
N TRP A 192 -5.88 -6.98 -17.44
CA TRP A 192 -5.10 -7.50 -16.33
C TRP A 192 -5.36 -8.99 -16.08
N ARG A 193 -6.62 -9.43 -16.10
CA ARG A 193 -6.98 -10.85 -15.91
C ARG A 193 -6.46 -11.73 -17.03
N ARG A 194 -6.51 -11.28 -18.28
CA ARG A 194 -5.91 -12.00 -19.43
C ARG A 194 -4.40 -12.13 -19.29
N SER A 195 -3.73 -11.12 -18.78
CA SER A 195 -2.29 -11.13 -18.53
C SER A 195 -1.87 -12.02 -17.34
N ASN A 196 -2.82 -12.38 -16.46
CA ASN A 196 -2.56 -13.12 -15.23
C ASN A 196 -3.49 -14.36 -15.10
N PRO A 197 -3.50 -15.28 -16.06
CA PRO A 197 -4.44 -16.39 -16.08
C PRO A 197 -4.26 -17.36 -14.91
N ASN A 198 -3.04 -17.58 -14.45
CA ASN A 198 -2.77 -18.45 -13.31
C ASN A 198 -3.25 -17.84 -11.99
N ILE A 199 -3.16 -16.53 -11.83
CA ILE A 199 -3.72 -15.85 -10.66
C ILE A 199 -5.25 -15.97 -10.65
N VAL A 200 -5.90 -15.76 -11.79
CA VAL A 200 -7.36 -15.91 -11.91
C VAL A 200 -7.78 -17.34 -11.58
N LYS A 201 -7.08 -18.33 -12.12
CA LYS A 201 -7.32 -19.75 -11.80
C LYS A 201 -7.15 -20.03 -10.32
N PHE A 202 -6.08 -19.50 -9.70
CA PHE A 202 -5.79 -19.67 -8.28
C PHE A 202 -6.92 -19.15 -7.40
N TRP A 203 -7.51 -17.97 -7.68
CA TRP A 203 -8.65 -17.47 -6.93
C TRP A 203 -9.84 -18.43 -6.95
N TRP A 204 -10.19 -18.95 -8.14
CA TRP A 204 -11.30 -19.90 -8.29
C TRP A 204 -11.02 -21.25 -7.62
N ASP A 205 -9.78 -21.70 -7.65
CA ASP A 205 -9.38 -22.92 -6.97
C ASP A 205 -9.51 -22.78 -5.44
N VAL A 206 -9.07 -21.63 -4.88
CA VAL A 206 -9.25 -21.30 -3.45
C VAL A 206 -10.73 -21.24 -3.08
N ASP A 207 -11.54 -20.49 -3.84
CA ASP A 207 -12.99 -20.37 -3.58
C ASP A 207 -13.68 -21.74 -3.60
N ARG A 208 -13.38 -22.56 -4.60
CA ARG A 208 -13.92 -23.91 -4.72
C ARG A 208 -13.51 -24.78 -3.53
N CYS A 209 -12.25 -24.79 -3.16
CA CYS A 209 -11.74 -25.57 -2.02
C CYS A 209 -12.46 -25.19 -0.73
N VAL A 210 -12.58 -23.89 -0.44
CA VAL A 210 -13.27 -23.41 0.77
C VAL A 210 -14.74 -23.85 0.76
N LYS A 211 -15.45 -23.65 -0.35
CA LYS A 211 -16.87 -24.05 -0.48
C LYS A 211 -17.05 -25.57 -0.29
N THR A 212 -16.20 -26.39 -0.90
CA THR A 212 -16.25 -27.85 -0.76
C THR A 212 -15.96 -28.29 0.67
N THR A 213 -14.92 -27.74 1.30
CA THR A 213 -14.56 -28.05 2.69
C THR A 213 -15.74 -27.77 3.63
N ILE A 214 -16.41 -26.61 3.47
CA ILE A 214 -17.53 -26.23 4.32
C ILE A 214 -18.76 -27.11 4.08
N LYS A 215 -19.10 -27.37 2.81
CA LYS A 215 -20.31 -28.14 2.44
C LYS A 215 -20.19 -29.60 2.80
N GLU A 216 -19.07 -30.22 2.49
CA GLU A 216 -18.87 -31.65 2.61
C GLU A 216 -18.19 -32.05 3.91
N ARG A 217 -17.76 -31.08 4.74
CA ARG A 217 -17.04 -31.29 6.00
C ARG A 217 -15.83 -32.21 5.85
N ILE A 218 -15.13 -32.06 4.73
CA ILE A 218 -13.93 -32.83 4.40
C ILE A 218 -12.71 -31.92 4.39
N LEU A 219 -11.52 -32.51 4.45
CA LEU A 219 -10.27 -31.80 4.24
C LEU A 219 -10.09 -31.52 2.76
N SER A 220 -9.82 -30.28 2.40
CA SER A 220 -9.44 -29.88 1.05
C SER A 220 -7.99 -29.40 1.02
N LEU A 221 -7.28 -29.83 -0.01
CA LEU A 221 -5.90 -29.42 -0.26
C LEU A 221 -5.88 -28.33 -1.33
N ILE A 222 -5.40 -27.16 -0.98
CA ILE A 222 -5.02 -26.16 -1.96
C ILE A 222 -3.56 -26.43 -2.30
N HIS A 223 -3.27 -26.78 -3.53
CA HIS A 223 -1.90 -26.95 -4.01
C HIS A 223 -1.18 -25.58 -4.11
N ILE A 224 -0.77 -25.11 -2.94
CA ILE A 224 0.21 -24.05 -2.82
C ILE A 224 1.54 -24.79 -2.69
N SER A 225 2.45 -24.60 -3.63
CA SER A 225 3.72 -25.31 -3.69
C SER A 225 4.36 -25.45 -2.30
N GLU A 226 4.57 -26.72 -1.86
CA GLU A 226 5.35 -27.18 -0.73
C GLU A 226 5.05 -26.66 0.68
N PRO A 227 5.06 -27.51 1.66
CA PRO A 227 4.20 -28.68 1.76
C PRO A 227 2.82 -28.26 2.20
N THR A 228 1.87 -28.94 1.68
CA THR A 228 0.44 -28.73 1.91
C THR A 228 0.11 -28.71 3.39
N ARG A 229 -0.18 -27.55 3.96
CA ARG A 229 -0.83 -27.49 5.27
C ARG A 229 -2.31 -27.79 5.08
N LEU A 230 -2.76 -28.80 5.78
CA LEU A 230 -4.17 -29.11 5.94
C LEU A 230 -4.88 -27.93 6.61
N LEU A 231 -5.83 -27.31 5.91
CA LEU A 231 -6.78 -26.41 6.56
C LEU A 231 -7.81 -27.29 7.26
N SER A 232 -7.60 -27.56 8.53
CA SER A 232 -8.64 -28.13 9.38
C SER A 232 -9.49 -26.98 9.93
N ILE A 233 -10.77 -26.98 9.63
CA ILE A 233 -11.77 -26.17 10.32
C ILE A 233 -12.34 -27.09 11.41
N SER A 234 -11.89 -26.90 12.64
CA SER A 234 -12.49 -27.49 13.83
C SER A 234 -13.65 -26.65 14.30
#